data_5d70b47cdee51b40f2760ad42db2f2ca
#
_entry.id   5d70b47cdee51b40f2760ad42db2f2ca
#
_cell.length_a   1.000
_cell.length_b   1.000
_cell.length_c   1.000
_cell.angle_alpha   90.00
_cell.angle_beta   90.00
_cell.angle_gamma   90.00
#
_symmetry.space_group_name_H-M   'P 1'
#
loop_
_entity.id
_entity.type
_entity.pdbx_description
1 polymer ?
#
loop_
_entity_poly.entity_id
_entity_poly.type
_entity_poly.pdbx_seq_one_letter_code
_entity_poly.pdbx_strand_id
1 'polypeptide(L)'
;QLTPITYTIEYKNLQGADNSSNPTTYTVEDGKIEIKDLPDQENLVFAGWYTSEDEYTQESKISSIDTSKLENIVLYAQWEPDHLYLKSKVYKIGENDIDIYEKNDVYLDKIEPETTLENFKKNCKTNGNITVLNEKGIELQDEEFVGTNMTIQVTRKEEKITLTAVVMGDLDGNGKVTATDLSTLNQALLKMIQIKDAEFKAADLDDNQKLTATDLSTINNTILKNIKLTYDKSLDKKTNE
;
A
#
# COMPACT_ATOMS: atom_id res chain seq x y z
N GLN A 1 13.16 -33.40 -44.08
CA GLN A 1 13.47 -32.72 -42.81
C GLN A 1 12.18 -32.05 -42.36
N LEU A 2 11.70 -32.35 -41.15
CA LEU A 2 10.52 -31.70 -40.60
C LEU A 2 10.91 -30.30 -40.13
N THR A 3 10.14 -29.29 -40.51
CA THR A 3 10.33 -27.91 -40.03
C THR A 3 9.76 -27.81 -38.62
N PRO A 4 10.50 -27.30 -37.62
CA PRO A 4 9.97 -27.07 -36.27
C PRO A 4 8.76 -26.12 -36.29
N ILE A 5 7.81 -26.38 -35.41
CA ILE A 5 6.66 -25.46 -35.19
C ILE A 5 7.17 -24.19 -34.53
N THR A 6 6.77 -23.05 -35.08
CA THR A 6 7.12 -21.72 -34.55
C THR A 6 5.99 -21.21 -33.66
N TYR A 7 6.35 -20.75 -32.48
CA TYR A 7 5.45 -20.12 -31.50
C TYR A 7 5.76 -18.64 -31.41
N THR A 8 4.77 -17.81 -31.01
CA THR A 8 4.92 -16.36 -30.90
C THR A 8 5.15 -15.92 -29.45
N ILE A 9 5.91 -14.84 -29.28
CA ILE A 9 6.06 -14.10 -28.03
C ILE A 9 5.49 -12.71 -28.27
N GLU A 10 4.39 -12.38 -27.61
CA GLU A 10 3.78 -11.05 -27.61
C GLU A 10 4.23 -10.27 -26.38
N TYR A 11 4.65 -9.01 -26.56
CA TYR A 11 5.07 -8.12 -25.49
C TYR A 11 4.08 -6.97 -25.35
N LYS A 12 3.57 -6.77 -24.13
CA LYS A 12 2.58 -5.73 -23.79
C LYS A 12 3.11 -4.74 -22.78
N ASN A 13 2.46 -3.59 -22.66
CA ASN A 13 2.76 -2.50 -21.72
C ASN A 13 4.17 -1.90 -21.89
N LEU A 14 4.67 -1.79 -23.12
CA LEU A 14 6.03 -1.34 -23.41
C LEU A 14 6.30 0.13 -23.06
N GLN A 15 5.27 0.95 -22.88
CA GLN A 15 5.37 2.40 -22.58
C GLN A 15 6.27 3.17 -23.59
N GLY A 16 6.35 2.69 -24.83
CA GLY A 16 7.21 3.26 -25.85
C GLY A 16 8.67 2.81 -25.81
N ALA A 17 9.05 1.93 -24.91
CA ALA A 17 10.41 1.39 -24.83
C ALA A 17 10.77 0.53 -26.03
N ASP A 18 12.03 0.60 -26.46
CA ASP A 18 12.57 -0.27 -27.51
C ASP A 18 12.75 -1.71 -27.01
N ASN A 19 12.01 -2.62 -27.62
CA ASN A 19 12.06 -4.07 -27.33
C ASN A 19 12.69 -4.87 -28.48
N SER A 20 13.35 -4.23 -29.42
CA SER A 20 13.92 -4.89 -30.63
C SER A 20 14.97 -5.95 -30.34
N SER A 21 15.55 -5.95 -29.13
CA SER A 21 16.55 -6.91 -28.70
C SER A 21 15.96 -8.23 -28.16
N ASN A 22 14.63 -8.31 -27.99
CA ASN A 22 13.94 -9.52 -27.54
C ASN A 22 13.29 -10.25 -28.74
N PRO A 23 13.32 -11.60 -28.78
CA PRO A 23 12.74 -12.36 -29.89
C PRO A 23 11.21 -12.30 -29.85
N THR A 24 10.57 -12.28 -31.01
CA THR A 24 9.10 -12.32 -31.15
C THR A 24 8.56 -13.70 -31.49
N THR A 25 9.44 -14.65 -31.74
CA THR A 25 9.10 -16.06 -32.06
C THR A 25 10.13 -17.00 -31.49
N TYR A 26 9.76 -18.27 -31.33
CA TYR A 26 10.67 -19.34 -30.93
C TYR A 26 10.21 -20.71 -31.44
N THR A 27 11.12 -21.66 -31.39
CA THR A 27 10.89 -23.08 -31.66
C THR A 27 11.42 -23.91 -30.49
N VAL A 28 11.08 -25.18 -30.43
CA VAL A 28 11.63 -26.11 -29.41
C VAL A 28 13.17 -26.27 -29.50
N GLU A 29 13.76 -25.95 -30.65
CA GLU A 29 15.21 -26.10 -30.89
C GLU A 29 16.02 -24.92 -30.31
N ASP A 30 15.38 -23.81 -29.94
CA ASP A 30 16.05 -22.60 -29.44
C ASP A 30 16.55 -22.76 -27.99
N GLY A 31 16.09 -23.79 -27.27
CA GLY A 31 16.47 -24.03 -25.89
C GLY A 31 15.94 -22.92 -24.93
N LYS A 32 16.69 -22.64 -23.89
CA LYS A 32 16.34 -21.56 -22.96
C LYS A 32 16.62 -20.18 -23.57
N ILE A 33 15.62 -19.31 -23.66
CA ILE A 33 15.75 -17.95 -24.17
C ILE A 33 15.77 -16.98 -22.99
N GLU A 34 16.86 -16.24 -22.81
CA GLU A 34 16.93 -15.15 -21.84
C GLU A 34 16.24 -13.91 -22.42
N ILE A 35 15.31 -13.34 -21.67
CA ILE A 35 14.59 -12.11 -22.03
C ILE A 35 15.31 -10.92 -21.44
N LYS A 36 15.66 -9.95 -22.28
CA LYS A 36 16.38 -8.75 -21.87
C LYS A 36 15.41 -7.74 -21.25
N ASP A 37 15.90 -7.02 -20.26
CA ASP A 37 15.20 -5.90 -19.65
C ASP A 37 15.01 -4.77 -20.66
N LEU A 38 13.93 -4.01 -20.49
CA LEU A 38 13.69 -2.80 -21.26
C LEU A 38 14.49 -1.63 -20.68
N PRO A 39 14.89 -0.65 -21.50
CA PRO A 39 15.44 0.60 -20.99
C PRO A 39 14.39 1.37 -20.20
N ASP A 40 14.83 2.03 -19.13
CA ASP A 40 13.99 2.93 -18.35
C ASP A 40 13.38 4.01 -19.25
N GLN A 41 12.21 4.50 -18.86
CA GLN A 41 11.48 5.56 -19.53
C GLN A 41 11.44 6.82 -18.65
N GLU A 42 10.98 7.93 -19.18
CA GLU A 42 10.83 9.17 -18.41
C GLU A 42 9.94 8.92 -17.17
N ASN A 43 10.51 9.12 -15.98
CA ASN A 43 9.87 8.91 -14.67
C ASN A 43 9.45 7.46 -14.37
N LEU A 44 9.92 6.48 -15.13
CA LEU A 44 9.61 5.06 -14.96
C LEU A 44 10.86 4.19 -15.03
N VAL A 45 11.01 3.27 -14.09
CA VAL A 45 12.04 2.24 -14.07
C VAL A 45 11.41 0.89 -14.45
N PHE A 46 12.07 0.15 -15.32
CA PHE A 46 11.61 -1.18 -15.69
C PHE A 46 11.73 -2.15 -14.50
N ALA A 47 10.60 -2.71 -14.05
CA ALA A 47 10.53 -3.60 -12.90
C ALA A 47 10.59 -5.09 -13.25
N GLY A 48 10.43 -5.43 -14.53
CA GLY A 48 10.56 -6.80 -15.01
C GLY A 48 9.46 -7.24 -15.98
N TRP A 49 9.61 -8.47 -16.47
CA TRP A 49 8.62 -9.15 -17.30
C TRP A 49 7.76 -10.10 -16.47
N TYR A 50 6.45 -10.14 -16.76
CA TYR A 50 5.47 -10.94 -16.05
C TYR A 50 4.55 -11.70 -17.01
N THR A 51 4.05 -12.86 -16.58
CA THR A 51 3.10 -13.68 -17.35
C THR A 51 1.64 -13.33 -17.11
N SER A 52 1.35 -12.40 -16.20
CA SER A 52 0.01 -11.91 -15.89
C SER A 52 -0.04 -10.38 -15.98
N GLU A 53 -1.16 -9.82 -16.45
CA GLU A 53 -1.39 -8.38 -16.52
C GLU A 53 -1.75 -7.78 -15.16
N ASP A 54 -2.44 -8.54 -14.31
CA ASP A 54 -3.00 -8.05 -13.05
C ASP A 54 -2.24 -8.52 -11.80
N GLU A 55 -1.47 -9.62 -11.92
CA GLU A 55 -0.76 -10.24 -10.80
C GLU A 55 0.76 -10.15 -10.98
N TYR A 56 1.32 -9.08 -10.44
CA TYR A 56 2.77 -8.85 -10.42
C TYR A 56 3.40 -9.48 -9.17
N THR A 57 3.35 -10.81 -9.11
CA THR A 57 3.96 -11.60 -8.02
C THR A 57 5.34 -12.12 -8.44
N GLN A 58 6.13 -12.57 -7.46
CA GLN A 58 7.40 -13.19 -7.74
C GLN A 58 7.26 -14.47 -8.60
N GLU A 59 6.12 -15.16 -8.49
CA GLU A 59 5.82 -16.39 -9.23
C GLU A 59 5.46 -16.11 -10.70
N SER A 60 4.84 -14.94 -11.00
CA SER A 60 4.54 -14.50 -12.37
C SER A 60 5.69 -13.77 -13.04
N LYS A 61 6.76 -13.39 -12.29
CA LYS A 61 7.95 -12.73 -12.82
C LYS A 61 8.87 -13.72 -13.53
N ILE A 62 9.30 -13.37 -14.73
CA ILE A 62 10.23 -14.20 -15.51
C ILE A 62 11.39 -13.38 -16.08
N SER A 63 12.53 -14.02 -16.27
CA SER A 63 13.70 -13.50 -16.98
C SER A 63 14.08 -14.38 -18.18
N SER A 64 13.42 -15.52 -18.34
CA SER A 64 13.70 -16.45 -19.43
C SER A 64 12.48 -17.27 -19.79
N ILE A 65 12.46 -17.77 -21.03
CA ILE A 65 11.44 -18.67 -21.58
C ILE A 65 12.02 -20.06 -21.70
N ASP A 66 11.29 -21.05 -21.19
CA ASP A 66 11.55 -22.47 -21.43
C ASP A 66 10.81 -22.89 -22.70
N THR A 67 11.54 -23.10 -23.78
CA THR A 67 10.99 -23.44 -25.10
C THR A 67 10.42 -24.86 -25.21
N SER A 68 10.57 -25.68 -24.17
CA SER A 68 9.89 -26.98 -24.08
C SER A 68 8.37 -26.84 -23.90
N LYS A 69 7.89 -25.68 -23.46
CA LYS A 69 6.48 -25.32 -23.43
C LYS A 69 6.04 -24.91 -24.84
N LEU A 70 5.32 -25.80 -25.52
CA LEU A 70 4.89 -25.64 -26.91
C LEU A 70 3.62 -24.78 -27.00
N GLU A 71 3.71 -23.47 -26.67
CA GLU A 71 2.59 -22.53 -26.62
C GLU A 71 2.99 -21.10 -27.01
N ASN A 72 2.04 -20.31 -27.49
CA ASN A 72 2.24 -18.86 -27.64
C ASN A 72 2.30 -18.19 -26.27
N ILE A 73 3.20 -17.23 -26.09
CA ILE A 73 3.47 -16.57 -24.81
C ILE A 73 3.12 -15.09 -24.91
N VAL A 74 2.48 -14.55 -23.87
CA VAL A 74 2.27 -13.11 -23.70
C VAL A 74 3.04 -12.67 -22.46
N LEU A 75 3.87 -11.64 -22.61
CA LEU A 75 4.65 -11.02 -21.54
C LEU A 75 4.25 -9.59 -21.35
N TYR A 76 4.07 -9.20 -20.10
CA TYR A 76 3.68 -7.85 -19.68
C TYR A 76 4.86 -7.16 -19.01
N ALA A 77 5.27 -6.01 -19.56
CA ALA A 77 6.25 -5.16 -18.92
C ALA A 77 5.62 -4.47 -17.69
N GLN A 78 6.27 -4.58 -16.55
CA GLN A 78 5.91 -3.84 -15.35
C GLN A 78 6.85 -2.66 -15.18
N TRP A 79 6.28 -1.51 -14.81
CA TRP A 79 7.00 -0.27 -14.58
C TRP A 79 6.73 0.25 -13.17
N GLU A 80 7.74 0.83 -12.55
CA GLU A 80 7.64 1.51 -11.27
C GLU A 80 8.09 2.96 -11.42
N PRO A 81 7.55 3.91 -10.62
CA PRO A 81 8.08 5.26 -10.57
C PRO A 81 9.58 5.26 -10.24
N ASP A 82 10.35 6.14 -10.85
CA ASP A 82 11.78 6.31 -10.57
C ASP A 82 12.03 7.03 -9.23
N HIS A 83 10.99 7.61 -8.64
CA HIS A 83 10.98 8.26 -7.34
C HIS A 83 10.31 7.40 -6.26
N LEU A 84 10.58 7.73 -4.98
CA LEU A 84 9.98 7.04 -3.84
C LEU A 84 8.46 7.29 -3.80
N TYR A 85 7.69 6.24 -3.57
CA TYR A 85 6.23 6.33 -3.42
C TYR A 85 5.70 5.46 -2.30
N LEU A 86 4.49 5.78 -1.82
CA LEU A 86 3.67 4.95 -0.95
C LEU A 86 2.22 4.95 -1.46
N LYS A 87 1.65 3.76 -1.60
CA LYS A 87 0.26 3.52 -2.02
C LYS A 87 -0.40 2.52 -1.10
N SER A 88 -1.71 2.61 -0.93
CA SER A 88 -2.49 1.58 -0.25
C SER A 88 -3.89 1.45 -0.89
N LYS A 89 -4.36 0.22 -1.04
CA LYS A 89 -5.75 -0.07 -1.42
C LYS A 89 -6.69 -0.15 -0.21
N VAL A 90 -6.13 -0.12 1.00
CA VAL A 90 -6.84 -0.32 2.26
C VAL A 90 -6.89 0.98 3.06
N TYR A 91 -5.78 1.69 3.19
CA TYR A 91 -5.67 2.89 4.01
C TYR A 91 -5.90 4.15 3.19
N LYS A 92 -6.37 5.21 3.84
CA LYS A 92 -6.50 6.55 3.27
C LYS A 92 -5.21 7.33 3.49
N ILE A 93 -4.63 7.90 2.41
CA ILE A 93 -3.39 8.66 2.47
C ILE A 93 -3.66 10.10 2.11
N GLY A 94 -3.51 11.01 3.09
CA GLY A 94 -3.85 12.41 2.92
C GLY A 94 -5.34 12.68 2.70
N GLU A 95 -5.69 13.92 2.39
CA GLU A 95 -7.09 14.32 2.24
C GLU A 95 -7.73 13.78 0.95
N ASN A 96 -6.96 13.69 -0.12
CA ASN A 96 -7.45 13.30 -1.45
C ASN A 96 -7.09 11.87 -1.84
N ASP A 97 -6.54 11.09 -0.90
CA ASP A 97 -6.11 9.71 -1.14
C ASP A 97 -5.18 9.57 -2.37
N ILE A 98 -4.25 10.50 -2.50
CA ILE A 98 -3.31 10.55 -3.60
C ILE A 98 -2.07 9.77 -3.23
N ASP A 99 -1.49 9.05 -4.19
CA ASP A 99 -0.14 8.50 -4.07
C ASP A 99 0.84 9.58 -3.63
N ILE A 100 1.57 9.33 -2.54
CA ILE A 100 2.51 10.32 -2.01
C ILE A 100 3.89 10.07 -2.60
N TYR A 101 4.44 11.12 -3.20
CA TYR A 101 5.79 11.11 -3.75
C TYR A 101 6.79 11.94 -2.94
N GLU A 102 6.38 13.06 -2.32
CA GLU A 102 7.31 13.98 -1.65
C GLU A 102 6.67 14.82 -0.53
N LYS A 103 5.66 14.32 0.20
CA LYS A 103 5.04 15.13 1.26
C LYS A 103 5.41 14.60 2.64
N ASN A 104 5.83 15.52 3.50
CA ASN A 104 5.91 15.35 4.95
C ASN A 104 4.61 15.88 5.58
N ASP A 105 4.32 15.46 6.80
CA ASP A 105 3.18 15.93 7.61
C ASP A 105 1.80 15.54 7.04
N VAL A 106 1.72 14.38 6.40
CA VAL A 106 0.46 13.81 5.91
C VAL A 106 0.05 12.66 6.82
N TYR A 107 -1.26 12.49 6.99
CA TYR A 107 -1.81 11.36 7.73
C TYR A 107 -1.96 10.13 6.83
N LEU A 108 -1.63 8.96 7.39
CA LEU A 108 -2.10 7.67 6.89
C LEU A 108 -3.22 7.22 7.83
N ASP A 109 -4.45 7.35 7.34
CA ASP A 109 -5.68 7.25 8.11
C ASP A 109 -6.44 5.95 7.81
N LYS A 110 -7.44 5.66 8.65
CA LYS A 110 -8.31 4.49 8.53
C LYS A 110 -7.58 3.17 8.78
N ILE A 111 -6.55 3.19 9.61
CA ILE A 111 -5.94 1.94 10.10
C ILE A 111 -6.93 1.29 11.07
N GLU A 112 -7.24 0.00 10.87
CA GLU A 112 -8.07 -0.76 11.81
C GLU A 112 -7.32 -1.00 13.13
N PRO A 113 -8.01 -0.97 14.28
CA PRO A 113 -7.41 -1.35 15.55
C PRO A 113 -6.78 -2.75 15.51
N GLU A 114 -5.73 -2.96 16.29
CA GLU A 114 -4.97 -4.22 16.39
C GLU A 114 -4.30 -4.63 15.06
N THR A 115 -4.02 -3.67 14.19
CA THR A 115 -3.20 -3.88 13.00
C THR A 115 -1.73 -3.99 13.40
N THR A 116 -1.13 -5.19 13.24
CA THR A 116 0.31 -5.40 13.46
C THR A 116 1.13 -4.73 12.37
N LEU A 117 2.41 -4.41 12.66
CA LEU A 117 3.31 -3.83 11.66
C LEU A 117 3.45 -4.72 10.42
N GLU A 118 3.49 -6.05 10.58
CA GLU A 118 3.53 -6.99 9.47
C GLU A 118 2.30 -6.83 8.54
N ASN A 119 1.08 -6.79 9.12
CA ASN A 119 -0.15 -6.62 8.36
C ASN A 119 -0.26 -5.22 7.75
N PHE A 120 0.24 -4.20 8.45
CA PHE A 120 0.33 -2.84 7.91
C PHE A 120 1.19 -2.80 6.66
N LYS A 121 2.40 -3.37 6.71
CA LYS A 121 3.32 -3.45 5.55
C LYS A 121 2.70 -4.20 4.37
N LYS A 122 2.00 -5.32 4.60
CA LYS A 122 1.31 -6.10 3.55
C LYS A 122 0.23 -5.31 2.81
N ASN A 123 -0.40 -4.35 3.49
CA ASN A 123 -1.45 -3.49 2.92
C ASN A 123 -0.90 -2.23 2.24
N CYS A 124 0.41 -2.04 2.24
CA CYS A 124 1.10 -0.93 1.60
C CYS A 124 1.92 -1.42 0.41
N LYS A 125 1.93 -0.64 -0.67
CA LYS A 125 2.82 -0.83 -1.82
C LYS A 125 3.79 0.33 -1.91
N THR A 126 5.08 0.02 -1.98
CA THR A 126 6.17 1.01 -2.10
C THR A 126 7.38 0.37 -2.77
N ASN A 127 8.25 1.20 -3.37
CA ASN A 127 9.59 0.81 -3.81
C ASN A 127 10.69 1.16 -2.79
N GLY A 128 10.30 1.54 -1.57
CA GLY A 128 11.17 1.84 -0.44
C GLY A 128 11.00 0.86 0.72
N ASN A 129 11.72 1.13 1.82
CA ASN A 129 11.59 0.39 3.07
C ASN A 129 10.66 1.13 4.04
N ILE A 130 9.68 0.43 4.61
CA ILE A 130 8.75 0.98 5.61
C ILE A 130 9.26 0.69 7.01
N THR A 131 9.40 1.76 7.80
CA THR A 131 9.69 1.72 9.24
C THR A 131 8.61 2.49 9.98
N VAL A 132 8.14 1.99 11.12
CA VAL A 132 7.20 2.70 12.00
C VAL A 132 7.89 2.94 13.33
N LEU A 133 7.86 4.19 13.78
CA LEU A 133 8.46 4.62 15.04
C LEU A 133 7.37 5.02 16.02
N ASN A 134 7.44 4.54 17.25
CA ASN A 134 6.57 5.00 18.32
C ASN A 134 6.93 6.43 18.77
N GLU A 135 6.18 7.01 19.70
CA GLU A 135 6.39 8.37 20.22
C GLU A 135 7.80 8.62 20.81
N LYS A 136 8.49 7.54 21.23
CA LYS A 136 9.86 7.61 21.75
C LYS A 136 10.92 7.49 20.67
N GLY A 137 10.51 7.38 19.40
CA GLY A 137 11.41 7.16 18.27
C GLY A 137 11.97 5.74 18.18
N ILE A 138 11.36 4.77 18.87
CA ILE A 138 11.76 3.36 18.84
C ILE A 138 10.99 2.67 17.70
N GLU A 139 11.72 1.91 16.89
CA GLU A 139 11.16 1.15 15.78
C GLU A 139 10.30 -0.03 16.29
N LEU A 140 9.08 -0.16 15.70
CA LEU A 140 8.18 -1.28 15.97
C LEU A 140 8.74 -2.58 15.38
N GLN A 141 8.47 -3.68 16.08
CA GLN A 141 8.65 -5.03 15.57
C GLN A 141 7.38 -5.52 14.85
N ASP A 142 7.50 -6.55 14.01
CA ASP A 142 6.42 -6.98 13.13
C ASP A 142 5.13 -7.41 13.84
N GLU A 143 5.22 -7.93 15.08
CA GLU A 143 4.08 -8.34 15.91
C GLU A 143 3.45 -7.20 16.73
N GLU A 144 4.11 -6.04 16.82
CA GLU A 144 3.59 -4.90 17.56
C GLU A 144 2.52 -4.16 16.76
N PHE A 145 1.58 -3.54 17.48
CA PHE A 145 0.49 -2.80 16.84
C PHE A 145 0.93 -1.40 16.43
N VAL A 146 0.52 -1.00 15.23
CA VAL A 146 0.60 0.39 14.81
C VAL A 146 -0.42 1.20 15.60
N GLY A 147 -0.02 2.30 16.18
CA GLY A 147 -0.85 3.20 16.98
C GLY A 147 -0.95 4.60 16.40
N THR A 148 -1.96 5.33 16.84
CA THR A 148 -2.15 6.75 16.49
C THR A 148 -0.96 7.58 16.98
N ASN A 149 -0.59 8.63 16.24
CA ASN A 149 0.59 9.48 16.45
C ASN A 149 1.95 8.78 16.19
N MET A 150 1.99 7.50 15.85
CA MET A 150 3.25 6.89 15.43
C MET A 150 3.71 7.45 14.09
N THR A 151 5.03 7.54 13.92
CA THR A 151 5.65 8.04 12.70
C THR A 151 5.93 6.92 11.72
N ILE A 152 5.30 6.94 10.55
CA ILE A 152 5.59 6.05 9.43
C ILE A 152 6.66 6.71 8.57
N GLN A 153 7.76 6.02 8.34
CA GLN A 153 8.83 6.45 7.44
C GLN A 153 8.95 5.46 6.29
N VAL A 154 9.02 5.99 5.08
CA VAL A 154 9.37 5.21 3.89
C VAL A 154 10.66 5.79 3.34
N THR A 155 11.67 4.95 3.14
CA THR A 155 13.01 5.39 2.73
C THR A 155 13.53 4.60 1.55
N ARG A 156 14.21 5.27 0.62
CA ARG A 156 14.90 4.68 -0.51
C ARG A 156 16.06 5.58 -0.91
N LYS A 157 17.29 5.09 -0.76
CA LYS A 157 18.50 5.91 -0.97
C LYS A 157 18.45 7.20 -0.14
N GLU A 158 18.49 8.38 -0.79
CA GLU A 158 18.38 9.70 -0.15
C GLU A 158 16.94 10.21 0.01
N GLU A 159 15.97 9.49 -0.60
CA GLU A 159 14.55 9.87 -0.56
C GLU A 159 13.88 9.39 0.73
N LYS A 160 12.99 10.22 1.25
CA LYS A 160 12.22 9.91 2.47
C LYS A 160 10.83 10.49 2.41
N ILE A 161 9.83 9.66 2.73
CA ILE A 161 8.44 10.07 3.01
C ILE A 161 8.21 9.88 4.51
N THR A 162 7.55 10.84 5.15
CA THR A 162 7.17 10.76 6.57
C THR A 162 5.69 11.02 6.71
N LEU A 163 4.97 10.14 7.42
CA LEU A 163 3.54 10.25 7.68
C LEU A 163 3.24 9.99 9.14
N THR A 164 2.09 10.48 9.59
CA THR A 164 1.55 10.18 10.92
C THR A 164 0.45 9.13 10.81
N ALA A 165 0.55 8.05 11.57
CA ALA A 165 -0.46 7.00 11.62
C ALA A 165 -1.71 7.48 12.37
N VAL A 166 -2.89 7.10 11.86
CA VAL A 166 -4.18 7.32 12.52
C VAL A 166 -4.94 6.01 12.55
N VAL A 167 -5.13 5.46 13.74
CA VAL A 167 -5.85 4.21 13.99
C VAL A 167 -7.25 4.54 14.50
N MET A 168 -8.27 4.01 13.85
CA MET A 168 -9.67 4.30 14.18
C MET A 168 -9.98 3.95 15.64
N GLY A 169 -10.40 4.95 16.41
CA GLY A 169 -10.79 4.81 17.83
C GLY A 169 -9.63 4.70 18.83
N ASP A 170 -8.38 4.74 18.39
CA ASP A 170 -7.19 4.71 19.24
C ASP A 170 -6.73 6.16 19.55
N LEU A 171 -6.99 6.65 20.74
CA LEU A 171 -6.66 8.01 21.14
C LEU A 171 -5.39 8.07 22.03
N ASP A 172 -4.95 6.95 22.60
CA ASP A 172 -3.77 6.89 23.45
C ASP A 172 -2.52 6.33 22.73
N GLY A 173 -2.65 5.99 21.42
CA GLY A 173 -1.54 5.59 20.56
C GLY A 173 -1.05 4.15 20.78
N ASN A 174 -1.82 3.31 21.46
CA ASN A 174 -1.43 1.92 21.73
C ASN A 174 -1.86 0.91 20.64
N GLY A 175 -2.56 1.38 19.61
CA GLY A 175 -3.07 0.57 18.48
C GLY A 175 -4.31 -0.25 18.80
N LYS A 176 -4.99 0.01 19.92
CA LYS A 176 -6.21 -0.69 20.36
C LYS A 176 -7.31 0.29 20.69
N VAL A 177 -8.55 -0.21 20.76
CA VAL A 177 -9.69 0.56 21.28
C VAL A 177 -10.04 0.00 22.66
N THR A 178 -9.82 0.81 23.69
CA THR A 178 -9.92 0.42 25.11
C THR A 178 -10.78 1.43 25.90
N ALA A 179 -10.97 1.14 27.19
CA ALA A 179 -11.64 2.07 28.08
C ALA A 179 -10.88 3.40 28.27
N THR A 180 -9.57 3.43 28.02
CA THR A 180 -8.77 4.66 28.06
C THR A 180 -9.23 5.61 26.96
N ASP A 181 -9.39 5.12 25.71
CA ASP A 181 -9.82 5.90 24.55
C ASP A 181 -11.25 6.45 24.77
N LEU A 182 -12.15 5.60 25.26
CA LEU A 182 -13.51 6.01 25.62
C LEU A 182 -13.49 7.13 26.67
N SER A 183 -12.66 7.02 27.70
CA SER A 183 -12.50 8.03 28.74
C SER A 183 -11.93 9.34 28.18
N THR A 184 -10.92 9.25 27.31
CA THR A 184 -10.28 10.39 26.65
C THR A 184 -11.28 11.14 25.79
N LEU A 185 -12.06 10.45 24.95
CA LEU A 185 -13.10 11.07 24.12
C LEU A 185 -14.20 11.71 25.00
N ASN A 186 -14.64 11.03 26.07
CA ASN A 186 -15.63 11.58 26.98
C ASN A 186 -15.14 12.88 27.64
N GLN A 187 -13.88 12.93 28.10
CA GLN A 187 -13.28 14.16 28.66
C GLN A 187 -13.20 15.28 27.62
N ALA A 188 -12.89 14.96 26.36
CA ALA A 188 -12.86 15.94 25.29
C ALA A 188 -14.26 16.50 24.99
N LEU A 189 -15.31 15.66 24.96
CA LEU A 189 -16.70 16.08 24.79
C LEU A 189 -17.19 16.97 25.95
N LEU A 190 -16.73 16.70 27.17
CA LEU A 190 -17.00 17.54 28.35
C LEU A 190 -16.12 18.80 28.39
N LYS A 191 -15.26 19.03 27.39
CA LYS A 191 -14.31 20.14 27.31
C LYS A 191 -13.32 20.22 28.48
N MET A 192 -13.03 19.06 29.11
CA MET A 192 -12.03 18.94 30.18
C MET A 192 -10.62 18.86 29.62
N ILE A 193 -10.46 18.30 28.45
CA ILE A 193 -9.21 18.24 27.67
C ILE A 193 -9.47 18.67 26.24
N GLN A 194 -8.41 19.00 25.53
CA GLN A 194 -8.45 19.29 24.11
C GLN A 194 -7.66 18.20 23.38
N ILE A 195 -8.28 17.52 22.42
CA ILE A 195 -7.64 16.62 21.48
C ILE A 195 -7.62 17.26 20.10
N LYS A 196 -6.64 16.95 19.30
CA LYS A 196 -6.42 17.57 17.99
C LYS A 196 -5.62 16.65 17.07
N ASP A 197 -5.51 17.08 15.83
CA ASP A 197 -4.65 16.44 14.84
C ASP A 197 -4.99 14.94 14.65
N ALA A 198 -4.04 14.04 14.82
CA ALA A 198 -4.24 12.61 14.63
C ALA A 198 -5.27 12.00 15.60
N GLU A 199 -5.26 12.41 16.87
CA GLU A 199 -6.23 11.94 17.87
C GLU A 199 -7.65 12.36 17.51
N PHE A 200 -7.84 13.59 16.99
CA PHE A 200 -9.14 14.05 16.52
C PHE A 200 -9.63 13.17 15.34
N LYS A 201 -8.77 12.89 14.38
CA LYS A 201 -9.08 12.01 13.24
C LYS A 201 -9.42 10.58 13.69
N ALA A 202 -8.67 10.05 14.66
CA ALA A 202 -8.93 8.74 15.25
C ALA A 202 -10.28 8.65 15.96
N ALA A 203 -10.71 9.75 16.57
CA ALA A 203 -11.95 9.85 17.33
C ALA A 203 -13.19 10.15 16.47
N ASP A 204 -13.05 10.84 15.33
CA ASP A 204 -14.13 11.16 14.39
C ASP A 204 -14.42 9.95 13.49
N LEU A 205 -15.24 9.04 14.00
CA LEU A 205 -15.49 7.75 13.38
C LEU A 205 -16.55 7.78 12.27
N ASP A 206 -17.34 8.85 12.21
CA ASP A 206 -18.35 9.07 11.15
C ASP A 206 -17.91 10.13 10.12
N ASP A 207 -16.67 10.63 10.22
CA ASP A 207 -16.04 11.60 9.32
C ASP A 207 -16.82 12.91 9.15
N ASN A 208 -17.62 13.32 10.17
CA ASN A 208 -18.42 14.53 10.10
C ASN A 208 -17.67 15.80 10.56
N GLN A 209 -16.37 15.68 10.86
CA GLN A 209 -15.48 16.75 11.35
C GLN A 209 -15.90 17.33 12.70
N LYS A 210 -16.60 16.55 13.51
CA LYS A 210 -17.04 16.91 14.86
C LYS A 210 -16.96 15.71 15.77
N LEU A 211 -16.56 15.94 17.01
CA LEU A 211 -16.67 14.92 18.05
C LEU A 211 -18.02 15.03 18.73
N THR A 212 -18.75 13.93 18.73
CA THR A 212 -20.14 13.87 19.21
C THR A 212 -20.38 12.63 20.07
N ALA A 213 -21.59 12.53 20.63
CA ALA A 213 -22.02 11.33 21.34
C ALA A 213 -22.12 10.09 20.42
N THR A 214 -22.21 10.30 19.09
CA THR A 214 -22.19 9.19 18.12
C THR A 214 -20.84 8.49 18.12
N ASP A 215 -19.74 9.24 18.06
CA ASP A 215 -18.38 8.71 18.11
C ASP A 215 -18.12 7.98 19.43
N LEU A 216 -18.54 8.59 20.54
CA LEU A 216 -18.44 7.97 21.86
C LEU A 216 -19.20 6.64 21.93
N SER A 217 -20.42 6.60 21.38
CA SER A 217 -21.22 5.37 21.30
C SER A 217 -20.56 4.32 20.41
N THR A 218 -19.94 4.73 19.32
CA THR A 218 -19.21 3.84 18.40
C THR A 218 -18.01 3.21 19.09
N ILE A 219 -17.18 4.00 19.80
CA ILE A 219 -16.06 3.47 20.61
C ILE A 219 -16.57 2.50 21.67
N ASN A 220 -17.61 2.85 22.41
CA ASN A 220 -18.19 1.99 23.44
C ASN A 220 -18.69 0.65 22.87
N ASN A 221 -19.39 0.69 21.73
CA ASN A 221 -19.85 -0.53 21.07
C ASN A 221 -18.71 -1.39 20.53
N THR A 222 -17.60 -0.78 20.10
CA THR A 222 -16.38 -1.49 19.72
C THR A 222 -15.75 -2.22 20.91
N ILE A 223 -15.65 -1.56 22.06
CA ILE A 223 -15.13 -2.18 23.31
C ILE A 223 -16.01 -3.34 23.75
N LEU A 224 -17.33 -3.19 23.64
CA LEU A 224 -18.28 -4.27 23.97
C LEU A 224 -18.35 -5.37 22.89
N LYS A 225 -17.56 -5.27 21.83
CA LYS A 225 -17.52 -6.20 20.67
C LYS A 225 -18.87 -6.35 19.95
N ASN A 226 -19.73 -5.34 20.04
CA ASN A 226 -20.99 -5.30 19.29
C ASN A 226 -20.76 -4.93 17.82
N ILE A 227 -19.69 -4.17 17.55
CA ILE A 227 -19.25 -3.77 16.21
C ILE A 227 -17.74 -3.94 16.08
N LYS A 228 -17.26 -4.07 14.84
CA LYS A 228 -15.85 -3.97 14.47
C LYS A 228 -15.65 -2.70 13.66
N LEU A 229 -14.65 -1.90 13.99
CA LEU A 229 -14.26 -0.76 13.18
C LEU A 229 -13.56 -1.28 11.91
N THR A 230 -14.16 -1.02 10.77
CA THR A 230 -13.63 -1.39 9.46
C THR A 230 -13.80 -0.22 8.50
N TYR A 231 -12.93 -0.12 7.53
CA TYR A 231 -12.99 0.89 6.48
C TYR A 231 -12.98 0.21 5.11
N ASP A 232 -13.92 0.63 4.25
CA ASP A 232 -13.98 0.18 2.86
C ASP A 232 -13.66 1.35 1.93
N LYS A 233 -12.41 1.42 1.52
CA LYS A 233 -11.91 2.45 0.61
C LYS A 233 -12.63 2.50 -0.74
N SER A 234 -13.28 1.42 -1.17
CA SER A 234 -14.02 1.39 -2.43
C SER A 234 -15.26 2.31 -2.41
N LEU A 235 -15.74 2.68 -1.21
CA LEU A 235 -16.89 3.55 -1.03
C LEU A 235 -16.55 5.03 -1.24
N ASP A 236 -15.31 5.44 -1.03
CA ASP A 236 -14.87 6.85 -1.18
C ASP A 236 -14.96 7.35 -2.63
N LYS A 237 -14.84 6.44 -3.61
CA LYS A 237 -14.90 6.78 -5.05
C LYS A 237 -16.31 7.10 -5.55
N LYS A 238 -17.36 6.83 -4.78
CA LYS A 238 -18.75 7.03 -5.19
C LYS A 238 -19.31 8.41 -4.86
N THR A 239 -18.58 9.23 -4.10
CA THR A 239 -19.05 10.57 -3.68
C THR A 239 -18.55 11.71 -4.56
N ASN A 240 -17.73 11.43 -5.57
CA ASN A 240 -17.13 12.44 -6.48
C ASN A 240 -17.62 12.34 -7.93
N GLU A 241 -18.78 11.68 -8.19
CA GLU A 241 -19.47 11.70 -9.49
C GLU A 241 -20.71 12.61 -9.50
#